data_1b2c8dd96ba3d67dcc8b036ae473cd0b
#
_entry.id   1b2c8dd96ba3d67dcc8b036ae473cd0b
#
_cell.length_a   1.000
_cell.length_b   1.000
_cell.length_c   1.000
_cell.angle_alpha   90.00
_cell.angle_beta   90.00
_cell.angle_gamma   90.00
#
_symmetry.space_group_name_H-M   'P 1'
#
loop_
_entity.id
_entity.type
_entity.pdbx_description
1 polymer ?
#
loop_
_entity_poly.entity_id
_entity_poly.type
_entity_poly.pdbx_seq_one_letter_code
_entity_poly.pdbx_strand_id
1 'polypeptide(L)'
;MKVFFSLLLFFGSFLSSDDLLNAVKNELRDPNNFLRDSYRNPYETLSFFEIKPSMTVVELSPGGGWYTEILAGYLTNSGTLIAAHFDKNSSNNYLKKSRLSFEKKINSNPLYKNIKVVNLTSELSRPESVDAVLTFRNLHNWLGPMMDKIFSNAFNALKPGGIFGVVEHRANKETSIKNMKKSGYVTEDYAIQFAEKHGFTLISKSEINANPKDTKNHPKGVWTLPPTLRLKEKDKEKYVAIGESDRMTLLFKKPKR
;
A
#
# COMPACT_ATOMS: atom_id res chain seq x y z
N MET A 1 -3.58 12.55 -57.60
CA MET A 1 -3.51 12.97 -56.20
C MET A 1 -3.96 11.79 -55.33
N LYS A 2 -3.00 10.99 -54.77
CA LYS A 2 -3.30 9.80 -53.94
C LYS A 2 -3.20 10.24 -52.51
N VAL A 3 -4.32 10.21 -51.78
CA VAL A 3 -4.38 10.48 -50.35
C VAL A 3 -4.03 9.20 -49.61
N PHE A 4 -2.89 9.19 -48.90
CA PHE A 4 -2.53 8.12 -47.97
C PHE A 4 -3.23 8.39 -46.64
N PHE A 5 -4.16 7.52 -46.25
CA PHE A 5 -4.71 7.47 -44.92
C PHE A 5 -3.73 6.70 -44.01
N SER A 6 -3.10 7.39 -43.08
CA SER A 6 -2.26 6.77 -42.06
C SER A 6 -3.14 6.30 -40.91
N LEU A 7 -3.31 4.99 -40.78
CA LEU A 7 -4.02 4.34 -39.66
C LEU A 7 -3.08 4.25 -38.47
N LEU A 8 -3.20 5.18 -37.53
CA LEU A 8 -2.51 5.10 -36.24
C LEU A 8 -3.23 4.04 -35.37
N LEU A 9 -2.63 2.86 -35.30
CA LEU A 9 -3.04 1.80 -34.39
C LEU A 9 -2.64 2.17 -32.92
N PHE A 10 -3.65 2.48 -32.11
CA PHE A 10 -3.52 2.58 -30.66
C PHE A 10 -3.38 1.17 -30.06
N PHE A 11 -2.16 0.64 -29.97
CA PHE A 11 -1.84 -0.67 -29.36
C PHE A 11 -1.19 -0.54 -27.98
N GLY A 12 -1.57 0.43 -27.17
CA GLY A 12 -0.86 0.67 -25.90
C GLY A 12 -1.57 0.28 -24.60
N SER A 13 -2.88 0.07 -24.60
CA SER A 13 -3.65 0.04 -23.35
C SER A 13 -4.11 -1.35 -22.89
N PHE A 14 -4.17 -2.34 -23.75
CA PHE A 14 -4.67 -3.68 -23.40
C PHE A 14 -3.63 -4.58 -22.72
N LEU A 15 -2.34 -4.44 -23.05
CA LEU A 15 -1.29 -5.30 -22.50
C LEU A 15 -1.06 -5.10 -20.98
N SER A 16 -1.24 -3.89 -20.47
CA SER A 16 -0.94 -3.61 -19.06
C SER A 16 -2.00 -4.10 -18.05
N SER A 17 -3.26 -4.28 -18.48
CA SER A 17 -4.33 -4.80 -17.63
C SER A 17 -4.20 -6.30 -17.42
N ASP A 18 -3.83 -7.04 -18.45
CA ASP A 18 -3.62 -8.48 -18.40
C ASP A 18 -2.41 -8.83 -17.53
N ASP A 19 -1.32 -8.05 -17.62
CA ASP A 19 -0.12 -8.24 -16.79
C ASP A 19 -0.41 -8.06 -15.29
N LEU A 20 -1.22 -7.06 -14.90
CA LEU A 20 -1.60 -6.85 -13.50
C LEU A 20 -2.50 -7.98 -13.00
N LEU A 21 -3.46 -8.41 -13.81
CA LEU A 21 -4.33 -9.53 -13.44
C LEU A 21 -3.53 -10.83 -13.28
N ASN A 22 -2.56 -11.07 -14.15
CA ASN A 22 -1.65 -12.21 -14.06
C ASN A 22 -0.79 -12.14 -12.78
N ALA A 23 -0.32 -10.94 -12.40
CA ALA A 23 0.44 -10.76 -11.15
C ALA A 23 -0.44 -11.01 -9.91
N VAL A 24 -1.71 -10.60 -9.93
CA VAL A 24 -2.68 -10.88 -8.85
C VAL A 24 -2.98 -12.38 -8.75
N LYS A 25 -3.06 -13.09 -9.88
CA LYS A 25 -3.35 -14.53 -9.95
C LYS A 25 -2.10 -15.43 -9.92
N ASN A 26 -0.92 -14.86 -9.68
CA ASN A 26 0.34 -15.60 -9.77
C ASN A 26 0.41 -16.72 -8.72
N GLU A 27 0.58 -17.97 -9.17
CA GLU A 27 0.61 -19.17 -8.32
C GLU A 27 1.80 -19.21 -7.34
N LEU A 28 2.82 -18.40 -7.54
CA LEU A 28 3.95 -18.25 -6.61
C LEU A 28 3.61 -17.41 -5.36
N ARG A 29 2.44 -16.79 -5.31
CA ARG A 29 1.94 -16.10 -4.12
C ARG A 29 1.55 -17.11 -3.03
N ASP A 30 1.64 -16.66 -1.77
CA ASP A 30 1.18 -17.46 -0.62
C ASP A 30 -0.34 -17.73 -0.74
N PRO A 31 -0.78 -19.02 -0.74
CA PRO A 31 -2.21 -19.37 -0.83
C PRO A 31 -3.07 -18.71 0.24
N ASN A 32 -2.55 -18.50 1.45
CA ASN A 32 -3.26 -17.80 2.52
C ASN A 32 -3.48 -16.31 2.22
N ASN A 33 -2.67 -15.73 1.35
CA ASN A 33 -2.84 -14.36 0.92
C ASN A 33 -3.96 -14.21 -0.12
N PHE A 34 -4.17 -15.22 -0.99
CA PHE A 34 -5.29 -15.23 -1.93
C PHE A 34 -6.66 -15.16 -1.25
N LEU A 35 -6.82 -15.82 -0.10
CA LEU A 35 -8.08 -15.80 0.66
C LEU A 35 -8.51 -14.38 1.08
N ARG A 36 -7.59 -13.43 1.02
CA ARG A 36 -7.81 -12.05 1.44
C ARG A 36 -8.01 -11.09 0.27
N ASP A 37 -7.86 -11.56 -0.96
CA ASP A 37 -8.00 -10.73 -2.17
C ASP A 37 -9.41 -10.12 -2.26
N SER A 38 -10.45 -10.88 -1.89
CA SER A 38 -11.85 -10.42 -1.85
C SER A 38 -12.12 -9.27 -0.88
N TYR A 39 -11.25 -9.08 0.12
CA TYR A 39 -11.33 -7.96 1.06
C TYR A 39 -10.40 -6.79 0.69
N ARG A 40 -9.45 -7.01 -0.21
CA ARG A 40 -8.36 -6.06 -0.50
C ARG A 40 -8.35 -5.53 -1.92
N ASN A 41 -9.16 -6.15 -2.79
CA ASN A 41 -9.38 -5.72 -4.17
C ASN A 41 -8.07 -5.27 -4.85
N PRO A 42 -7.03 -6.17 -4.92
CA PRO A 42 -5.69 -5.74 -5.32
C PRO A 42 -5.61 -5.22 -6.75
N TYR A 43 -6.35 -5.86 -7.67
CA TYR A 43 -6.39 -5.43 -9.07
C TYR A 43 -6.96 -4.01 -9.19
N GLU A 44 -8.13 -3.79 -8.60
CA GLU A 44 -8.84 -2.52 -8.62
C GLU A 44 -8.04 -1.43 -7.90
N THR A 45 -7.41 -1.77 -6.77
CA THR A 45 -6.61 -0.83 -5.97
C THR A 45 -5.36 -0.37 -6.72
N LEU A 46 -4.60 -1.30 -7.33
CA LEU A 46 -3.39 -0.94 -8.09
C LEU A 46 -3.71 -0.28 -9.42
N SER A 47 -4.85 -0.62 -10.04
CA SER A 47 -5.39 0.08 -11.21
C SER A 47 -5.80 1.52 -10.88
N PHE A 48 -6.49 1.73 -9.75
CA PHE A 48 -6.84 3.07 -9.26
C PHE A 48 -5.61 3.93 -8.98
N PHE A 49 -4.52 3.33 -8.49
CA PHE A 49 -3.24 4.00 -8.31
C PHE A 49 -2.44 4.17 -9.61
N GLU A 50 -2.99 3.82 -10.76
CA GLU A 50 -2.35 3.97 -12.07
C GLU A 50 -0.97 3.29 -12.17
N ILE A 51 -0.72 2.21 -11.41
CA ILE A 51 0.59 1.53 -11.40
C ILE A 51 0.81 0.81 -12.73
N LYS A 52 2.02 0.96 -13.29
CA LYS A 52 2.43 0.36 -14.57
C LYS A 52 3.64 -0.55 -14.38
N PRO A 53 3.81 -1.58 -15.22
CA PRO A 53 4.88 -2.57 -15.05
C PRO A 53 6.30 -2.02 -15.19
N SER A 54 6.46 -0.86 -15.85
CA SER A 54 7.76 -0.19 -16.05
C SER A 54 8.16 0.77 -14.93
N MET A 55 7.32 0.96 -13.91
CA MET A 55 7.56 1.94 -12.85
C MET A 55 8.62 1.47 -11.84
N THR A 56 9.31 2.45 -11.25
CA THR A 56 9.99 2.28 -9.98
C THR A 56 9.01 2.59 -8.85
N VAL A 57 8.66 1.57 -8.07
CA VAL A 57 7.66 1.65 -6.99
C VAL A 57 8.31 1.41 -5.65
N VAL A 58 8.01 2.25 -4.66
CA VAL A 58 8.35 2.02 -3.25
C VAL A 58 7.11 1.54 -2.50
N GLU A 59 7.19 0.40 -1.82
CA GLU A 59 6.20 -0.04 -0.84
C GLU A 59 6.69 0.29 0.57
N LEU A 60 5.96 1.15 1.29
CA LEU A 60 6.28 1.55 2.66
C LEU A 60 5.71 0.54 3.66
N SER A 61 6.53 0.02 4.56
CA SER A 61 6.17 -0.97 5.60
C SER A 61 5.38 -2.16 5.05
N PRO A 62 5.97 -2.97 4.16
CA PRO A 62 5.30 -4.12 3.54
C PRO A 62 4.78 -5.17 4.54
N GLY A 63 5.24 -5.13 5.80
CA GLY A 63 4.90 -6.12 6.82
C GLY A 63 5.32 -7.53 6.40
N GLY A 64 4.37 -8.45 6.30
CA GLY A 64 4.62 -9.80 5.78
C GLY A 64 4.65 -9.90 4.25
N GLY A 65 4.55 -8.78 3.52
CA GLY A 65 4.72 -8.73 2.06
C GLY A 65 3.50 -9.15 1.26
N TRP A 66 2.28 -8.80 1.70
CA TRP A 66 1.07 -9.18 0.99
C TRP A 66 0.95 -8.49 -0.39
N TYR A 67 1.09 -7.15 -0.44
CA TYR A 67 1.15 -6.41 -1.71
C TYR A 67 2.49 -6.60 -2.41
N THR A 68 3.56 -6.83 -1.67
CA THR A 68 4.89 -7.11 -2.23
C THR A 68 4.87 -8.28 -3.21
N GLU A 69 4.07 -9.34 -2.94
CA GLU A 69 3.92 -10.49 -3.84
C GLU A 69 3.40 -10.08 -5.22
N ILE A 70 2.37 -9.25 -5.23
CA ILE A 70 1.73 -8.78 -6.46
C ILE A 70 2.63 -7.79 -7.20
N LEU A 71 3.17 -6.80 -6.47
CA LEU A 71 4.07 -5.78 -7.04
C LEU A 71 5.35 -6.41 -7.59
N ALA A 72 5.92 -7.41 -6.90
CA ALA A 72 7.11 -8.13 -7.38
C ALA A 72 6.85 -8.84 -8.70
N GLY A 73 5.72 -9.54 -8.83
CA GLY A 73 5.32 -10.20 -10.07
C GLY A 73 5.05 -9.20 -11.20
N TYR A 74 4.36 -8.10 -10.87
CA TYR A 74 3.95 -7.10 -11.86
C TYR A 74 5.13 -6.27 -12.42
N LEU A 75 6.11 -5.93 -11.57
CA LEU A 75 7.25 -5.08 -11.94
C LEU A 75 8.47 -5.88 -12.44
N THR A 76 8.41 -7.20 -12.43
CA THR A 76 9.59 -8.08 -12.56
C THR A 76 10.37 -7.91 -13.84
N ASN A 77 9.73 -7.55 -14.95
CA ASN A 77 10.35 -7.54 -16.28
C ASN A 77 10.93 -6.16 -16.68
N SER A 78 10.31 -5.07 -16.25
CA SER A 78 10.69 -3.73 -16.73
C SER A 78 10.72 -2.66 -15.64
N GLY A 79 10.17 -2.96 -14.46
CA GLY A 79 10.10 -2.05 -13.33
C GLY A 79 11.12 -2.39 -12.23
N THR A 80 11.00 -1.67 -11.11
CA THR A 80 11.78 -1.89 -9.90
C THR A 80 10.88 -1.78 -8.68
N LEU A 81 10.94 -2.75 -7.77
CA LEU A 81 10.29 -2.68 -6.47
C LEU A 81 11.31 -2.40 -5.37
N ILE A 82 11.04 -1.37 -4.58
CA ILE A 82 11.80 -1.02 -3.37
C ILE A 82 10.89 -1.25 -2.17
N ALA A 83 11.25 -2.16 -1.29
CA ALA A 83 10.54 -2.43 -0.04
C ALA A 83 11.20 -1.63 1.10
N ALA A 84 10.52 -0.59 1.57
CA ALA A 84 10.98 0.21 2.70
C ALA A 84 10.48 -0.40 4.01
N HIS A 85 11.32 -1.17 4.67
CA HIS A 85 10.97 -1.93 5.87
C HIS A 85 11.65 -1.36 7.13
N PHE A 86 11.32 -1.91 8.30
CA PHE A 86 11.97 -1.56 9.56
C PHE A 86 13.49 -1.75 9.50
N ASP A 87 14.20 -1.04 10.36
CA ASP A 87 15.65 -1.20 10.48
C ASP A 87 15.99 -2.59 11.04
N LYS A 88 16.85 -3.33 10.33
CA LYS A 88 17.35 -4.64 10.77
C LYS A 88 18.19 -4.58 12.04
N ASN A 89 18.74 -3.41 12.36
CA ASN A 89 19.53 -3.14 13.56
C ASN A 89 18.70 -2.52 14.70
N SER A 90 17.36 -2.47 14.56
CA SER A 90 16.49 -1.93 15.58
C SER A 90 16.71 -2.60 16.95
N SER A 91 16.77 -1.81 18.00
CA SER A 91 16.77 -2.31 19.39
C SER A 91 15.43 -2.95 19.79
N ASN A 92 14.35 -2.64 19.07
CA ASN A 92 13.05 -3.27 19.24
C ASN A 92 13.04 -4.65 18.56
N ASN A 93 13.00 -5.70 19.37
CA ASN A 93 13.03 -7.09 18.92
C ASN A 93 11.88 -7.45 17.95
N TYR A 94 10.70 -6.86 18.11
CA TYR A 94 9.58 -7.09 17.19
C TYR A 94 9.90 -6.54 15.79
N LEU A 95 10.38 -5.30 15.69
CA LEU A 95 10.73 -4.67 14.41
C LEU A 95 11.86 -5.42 13.72
N LYS A 96 12.90 -5.79 14.48
CA LYS A 96 14.03 -6.61 13.98
C LYS A 96 13.56 -7.96 13.45
N LYS A 97 12.76 -8.71 14.21
CA LYS A 97 12.21 -10.01 13.77
C LYS A 97 11.34 -9.88 12.54
N SER A 98 10.48 -8.87 12.49
CA SER A 98 9.62 -8.59 11.32
C SER A 98 10.46 -8.38 10.05
N ARG A 99 11.53 -7.56 10.13
CA ARG A 99 12.43 -7.33 8.99
C ARG A 99 13.15 -8.61 8.56
N LEU A 100 13.71 -9.37 9.49
CA LEU A 100 14.41 -10.62 9.19
C LEU A 100 13.47 -11.68 8.56
N SER A 101 12.23 -11.77 9.04
CA SER A 101 11.23 -12.67 8.46
C SER A 101 10.87 -12.27 7.03
N PHE A 102 10.73 -10.97 6.76
CA PHE A 102 10.51 -10.45 5.42
C PHE A 102 11.69 -10.76 4.50
N GLU A 103 12.94 -10.49 4.92
CA GLU A 103 14.13 -10.81 4.12
C GLU A 103 14.26 -12.31 3.85
N LYS A 104 13.96 -13.17 4.82
CA LYS A 104 13.92 -14.61 4.62
C LYS A 104 12.91 -15.00 3.53
N LYS A 105 11.69 -14.43 3.57
CA LYS A 105 10.66 -14.67 2.57
C LYS A 105 11.13 -14.29 1.17
N ILE A 106 11.64 -13.07 0.98
CA ILE A 106 12.03 -12.58 -0.35
C ILE A 106 13.26 -13.32 -0.91
N ASN A 107 14.13 -13.84 -0.06
CA ASN A 107 15.29 -14.63 -0.48
C ASN A 107 14.95 -16.10 -0.80
N SER A 108 13.77 -16.59 -0.42
CA SER A 108 13.38 -18.01 -0.60
C SER A 108 12.50 -18.27 -1.82
N ASN A 109 12.08 -17.25 -2.55
CA ASN A 109 11.14 -17.39 -3.66
C ASN A 109 11.60 -16.54 -4.86
N PRO A 110 11.75 -17.13 -6.06
CA PRO A 110 12.20 -16.42 -7.27
C PRO A 110 11.29 -15.25 -7.70
N LEU A 111 10.05 -15.22 -7.22
CA LEU A 111 9.12 -14.09 -7.42
C LEU A 111 9.76 -12.74 -7.02
N TYR A 112 10.65 -12.75 -6.02
CA TYR A 112 11.21 -11.54 -5.41
C TYR A 112 12.62 -11.17 -5.89
N LYS A 113 13.13 -11.79 -6.95
CA LYS A 113 14.53 -11.67 -7.40
C LYS A 113 15.05 -10.24 -7.63
N ASN A 114 14.15 -9.28 -7.89
CA ASN A 114 14.51 -7.89 -8.24
C ASN A 114 14.12 -6.87 -7.16
N ILE A 115 13.79 -7.33 -5.94
CA ILE A 115 13.41 -6.42 -4.85
C ILE A 115 14.65 -5.82 -4.19
N LYS A 116 14.65 -4.49 -4.03
CA LYS A 116 15.59 -3.78 -3.17
C LYS A 116 14.95 -3.54 -1.80
N VAL A 117 15.70 -3.71 -0.72
CA VAL A 117 15.19 -3.47 0.64
C VAL A 117 15.98 -2.35 1.29
N VAL A 118 15.26 -1.31 1.73
CA VAL A 118 15.82 -0.13 2.41
C VAL A 118 15.18 0.05 3.79
N ASN A 119 15.76 0.92 4.62
CA ASN A 119 15.15 1.26 5.89
C ASN A 119 14.04 2.32 5.70
N LEU A 120 12.87 2.11 6.33
CA LEU A 120 11.68 2.96 6.20
C LEU A 120 11.93 4.43 6.54
N THR A 121 12.80 4.71 7.52
CA THR A 121 13.08 6.05 8.00
C THR A 121 14.35 6.67 7.40
N SER A 122 14.98 5.99 6.44
CA SER A 122 16.13 6.50 5.67
C SER A 122 15.66 7.05 4.32
N GLU A 123 16.59 7.56 3.52
CA GLU A 123 16.31 7.85 2.13
C GLU A 123 15.81 6.59 1.41
N LEU A 124 14.66 6.71 0.75
CA LEU A 124 14.00 5.58 0.07
C LEU A 124 14.66 5.27 -1.27
N SER A 125 15.15 6.32 -1.93
CA SER A 125 15.87 6.29 -3.20
C SER A 125 16.53 7.66 -3.43
N ARG A 126 17.31 7.82 -4.50
CA ARG A 126 17.77 9.15 -4.94
C ARG A 126 16.58 10.10 -5.10
N PRO A 127 16.75 11.40 -4.85
CA PRO A 127 15.68 12.37 -5.08
C PRO A 127 15.11 12.26 -6.49
N GLU A 128 13.80 12.42 -6.60
CA GLU A 128 13.06 12.48 -7.88
C GLU A 128 13.33 11.31 -8.83
N SER A 129 13.53 10.10 -8.29
CA SER A 129 13.83 8.90 -9.07
C SER A 129 12.73 7.82 -9.06
N VAL A 130 11.68 8.01 -8.24
CA VAL A 130 10.60 7.03 -8.03
C VAL A 130 9.33 7.49 -8.70
N ASP A 131 8.62 6.58 -9.37
CA ASP A 131 7.35 6.88 -10.05
C ASP A 131 6.16 6.81 -9.10
N ALA A 132 6.17 5.86 -8.15
CA ALA A 132 5.11 5.69 -7.17
C ALA A 132 5.64 5.29 -5.80
N VAL A 133 5.00 5.80 -4.75
CA VAL A 133 5.16 5.36 -3.35
C VAL A 133 3.80 4.90 -2.85
N LEU A 134 3.74 3.69 -2.29
CA LEU A 134 2.49 3.06 -1.84
C LEU A 134 2.58 2.67 -0.37
N THR A 135 1.47 2.80 0.34
CA THR A 135 1.34 2.28 1.71
C THR A 135 -0.05 1.69 1.96
N PHE A 136 -0.07 0.59 2.70
CA PHE A 136 -1.27 -0.19 2.94
C PHE A 136 -1.44 -0.49 4.44
N ARG A 137 -2.32 0.28 5.12
CA ARG A 137 -2.68 0.10 6.54
C ARG A 137 -1.53 0.29 7.52
N ASN A 138 -0.84 1.42 7.38
CA ASN A 138 0.33 1.72 8.20
C ASN A 138 0.28 3.07 8.91
N LEU A 139 -0.51 4.05 8.42
CA LEU A 139 -0.51 5.42 8.96
C LEU A 139 -0.75 5.43 10.48
N HIS A 140 -1.69 4.60 10.95
CA HIS A 140 -2.00 4.48 12.38
C HIS A 140 -0.79 4.08 13.24
N ASN A 141 0.20 3.39 12.68
CA ASN A 141 1.43 3.01 13.37
C ASN A 141 2.47 4.15 13.43
N TRP A 142 2.33 5.15 12.57
CA TRP A 142 3.31 6.23 12.41
C TRP A 142 2.87 7.56 13.00
N LEU A 143 1.63 7.68 13.48
CA LEU A 143 1.04 8.94 13.98
C LEU A 143 2.00 9.66 14.96
N GLY A 144 2.50 10.83 14.55
CA GLY A 144 3.51 11.62 15.25
C GLY A 144 4.79 11.83 14.42
N PRO A 145 5.95 12.12 15.04
CA PRO A 145 7.17 12.55 14.34
C PRO A 145 7.69 11.56 13.28
N MET A 146 7.42 10.25 13.46
CA MET A 146 7.82 9.25 12.47
C MET A 146 7.08 9.45 11.15
N MET A 147 5.80 9.83 11.19
CA MET A 147 4.99 10.05 10.00
C MET A 147 5.52 11.25 9.19
N ASP A 148 5.92 12.34 9.86
CA ASP A 148 6.56 13.49 9.21
C ASP A 148 7.80 13.07 8.41
N LYS A 149 8.67 12.25 9.01
CA LYS A 149 9.89 11.77 8.35
C LYS A 149 9.58 10.87 7.14
N ILE A 150 8.63 9.94 7.29
CA ILE A 150 8.25 9.00 6.22
C ILE A 150 7.66 9.76 5.03
N PHE A 151 6.75 10.71 5.27
CA PHE A 151 6.11 11.50 4.22
C PHE A 151 7.11 12.42 3.51
N SER A 152 8.01 13.06 4.26
CA SER A 152 9.10 13.87 3.66
C SER A 152 10.01 13.02 2.77
N ASN A 153 10.41 11.83 3.22
CA ASN A 153 11.22 10.92 2.42
C ASN A 153 10.48 10.42 1.17
N ALA A 154 9.18 10.14 1.28
CA ALA A 154 8.34 9.77 0.15
C ALA A 154 8.25 10.90 -0.89
N PHE A 155 8.00 12.12 -0.42
CA PHE A 155 7.95 13.29 -1.30
C PHE A 155 9.28 13.56 -2.01
N ASN A 156 10.40 13.45 -1.29
CA ASN A 156 11.73 13.66 -1.88
C ASN A 156 12.07 12.60 -2.94
N ALA A 157 11.73 11.34 -2.71
CA ALA A 157 12.02 10.24 -3.63
C ALA A 157 11.19 10.31 -4.92
N LEU A 158 9.95 10.82 -4.84
CA LEU A 158 9.03 10.90 -5.97
C LEU A 158 9.46 11.92 -7.01
N LYS A 159 9.35 11.53 -8.28
CA LYS A 159 9.43 12.45 -9.43
C LYS A 159 8.31 13.50 -9.35
N PRO A 160 8.49 14.71 -9.94
CA PRO A 160 7.36 15.60 -10.20
C PRO A 160 6.25 14.87 -10.99
N GLY A 161 5.01 14.96 -10.51
CA GLY A 161 3.88 14.19 -11.04
C GLY A 161 3.80 12.73 -10.55
N GLY A 162 4.74 12.26 -9.73
CA GLY A 162 4.76 10.92 -9.17
C GLY A 162 3.61 10.67 -8.19
N ILE A 163 3.25 9.42 -8.04
CA ILE A 163 2.06 8.95 -7.31
C ILE A 163 2.40 8.65 -5.85
N PHE A 164 1.55 9.10 -4.92
CA PHE A 164 1.52 8.61 -3.55
C PHE A 164 0.16 7.96 -3.27
N GLY A 165 0.13 6.62 -3.22
CA GLY A 165 -1.07 5.82 -3.00
C GLY A 165 -1.19 5.37 -1.55
N VAL A 166 -2.35 5.64 -0.93
CA VAL A 166 -2.62 5.33 0.48
C VAL A 166 -3.89 4.51 0.61
N VAL A 167 -3.79 3.33 1.22
CA VAL A 167 -4.94 2.58 1.75
C VAL A 167 -4.80 2.53 3.27
N GLU A 168 -5.80 3.01 4.00
CA GLU A 168 -5.75 3.00 5.47
C GLU A 168 -7.11 2.70 6.09
N HIS A 169 -7.11 2.12 7.29
CA HIS A 169 -8.30 1.88 8.11
C HIS A 169 -8.99 3.20 8.44
N ARG A 170 -10.22 3.38 7.97
CA ARG A 170 -10.94 4.64 8.04
C ARG A 170 -11.73 4.78 9.34
N ALA A 171 -11.36 5.77 10.15
CA ALA A 171 -12.07 6.16 11.35
C ALA A 171 -13.39 6.89 11.05
N ASN A 172 -14.28 6.96 12.02
CA ASN A 172 -15.38 7.93 12.00
C ASN A 172 -14.83 9.35 12.09
N LYS A 173 -15.54 10.32 11.48
CA LYS A 173 -15.20 11.74 11.56
C LYS A 173 -14.99 12.15 13.03
N GLU A 174 -14.18 13.16 13.26
CA GLU A 174 -13.89 13.72 14.60
C GLU A 174 -13.20 12.77 15.59
N THR A 175 -12.72 11.60 15.15
CA THR A 175 -11.91 10.73 16.00
C THR A 175 -10.60 11.42 16.38
N SER A 176 -10.35 11.62 17.67
CA SER A 176 -9.11 12.26 18.14
C SER A 176 -7.86 11.42 17.83
N ILE A 177 -6.70 12.08 17.69
CA ILE A 177 -5.40 11.40 17.44
C ILE A 177 -5.13 10.31 18.49
N LYS A 178 -5.47 10.57 19.76
CA LYS A 178 -5.35 9.57 20.84
C LYS A 178 -6.17 8.32 20.55
N ASN A 179 -7.40 8.50 20.08
CA ASN A 179 -8.29 7.39 19.73
C ASN A 179 -7.86 6.69 18.44
N MET A 180 -7.36 7.42 17.43
CA MET A 180 -6.78 6.83 16.23
C MET A 180 -5.62 5.88 16.60
N LYS A 181 -4.68 6.31 17.44
CA LYS A 181 -3.56 5.48 17.94
C LYS A 181 -4.04 4.23 18.69
N LYS A 182 -5.10 4.37 19.49
CA LYS A 182 -5.65 3.28 20.30
C LYS A 182 -6.41 2.25 19.46
N SER A 183 -7.16 2.72 18.47
CA SER A 183 -8.07 1.89 17.68
C SER A 183 -7.46 1.34 16.39
N GLY A 184 -6.41 1.98 15.87
CA GLY A 184 -5.81 1.65 14.58
C GLY A 184 -6.61 2.17 13.37
N TYR A 185 -7.62 3.00 13.59
CA TYR A 185 -8.34 3.70 12.54
C TYR A 185 -7.89 5.16 12.45
N VAL A 186 -7.74 5.68 11.25
CA VAL A 186 -7.32 7.07 10.97
C VAL A 186 -8.45 7.79 10.25
N THR A 187 -8.74 9.06 10.60
CA THR A 187 -9.74 9.83 9.87
C THR A 187 -9.22 10.18 8.48
N GLU A 188 -10.11 10.18 7.50
CA GLU A 188 -9.77 10.54 6.12
C GLU A 188 -9.22 11.96 6.04
N ASP A 189 -9.88 12.90 6.75
CA ASP A 189 -9.44 14.30 6.79
C ASP A 189 -8.02 14.46 7.36
N TYR A 190 -7.67 13.72 8.41
CA TYR A 190 -6.31 13.74 8.95
C TYR A 190 -5.28 13.22 7.94
N ALA A 191 -5.58 12.12 7.26
CA ALA A 191 -4.68 11.55 6.26
C ALA A 191 -4.46 12.53 5.09
N ILE A 192 -5.52 13.19 4.62
CA ILE A 192 -5.47 14.17 3.54
C ILE A 192 -4.66 15.40 3.97
N GLN A 193 -5.03 16.05 5.06
CA GLN A 193 -4.34 17.25 5.56
C GLN A 193 -2.86 17.00 5.85
N PHE A 194 -2.54 15.79 6.36
CA PHE A 194 -1.16 15.43 6.62
C PHE A 194 -0.34 15.25 5.34
N ALA A 195 -0.92 14.67 4.30
CA ALA A 195 -0.27 14.55 3.00
C ALA A 195 -0.07 15.93 2.35
N GLU A 196 -1.09 16.78 2.37
CA GLU A 196 -1.04 18.15 1.83
C GLU A 196 0.00 19.01 2.55
N LYS A 197 0.12 18.90 3.88
CA LYS A 197 1.19 19.54 4.67
C LYS A 197 2.59 19.19 4.14
N HIS A 198 2.78 18.02 3.58
CA HIS A 198 4.05 17.55 3.01
C HIS A 198 4.18 17.83 1.50
N GLY A 199 3.28 18.63 0.94
CA GLY A 199 3.35 19.09 -0.46
C GLY A 199 2.62 18.21 -1.46
N PHE A 200 1.97 17.13 -1.04
CA PHE A 200 1.15 16.32 -1.93
C PHE A 200 -0.16 16.99 -2.26
N THR A 201 -0.71 16.69 -3.44
CA THR A 201 -2.06 17.13 -3.83
C THR A 201 -2.95 15.91 -3.92
N LEU A 202 -4.11 15.94 -3.25
CA LEU A 202 -5.15 14.91 -3.40
C LEU A 202 -5.74 14.98 -4.82
N ILE A 203 -5.71 13.88 -5.55
CA ILE A 203 -6.22 13.77 -6.91
C ILE A 203 -7.58 13.07 -6.92
N SER A 204 -7.70 11.95 -6.18
CA SER A 204 -8.93 11.16 -6.17
C SER A 204 -9.04 10.32 -4.91
N LYS A 205 -10.29 9.93 -4.61
CA LYS A 205 -10.64 8.99 -3.55
C LYS A 205 -11.46 7.85 -4.13
N SER A 206 -11.36 6.67 -3.52
CA SER A 206 -12.15 5.52 -3.94
C SER A 206 -12.69 4.72 -2.76
N GLU A 207 -13.88 4.17 -2.95
CA GLU A 207 -14.55 3.26 -2.01
C GLU A 207 -14.25 1.78 -2.31
N ILE A 208 -13.29 1.48 -3.18
CA ILE A 208 -12.89 0.10 -3.57
C ILE A 208 -12.65 -0.79 -2.35
N ASN A 209 -12.05 -0.25 -1.28
CA ASN A 209 -11.73 -0.96 -0.05
C ASN A 209 -12.67 -0.64 1.11
N ALA A 210 -13.83 -0.04 0.84
CA ALA A 210 -14.82 0.25 1.87
C ALA A 210 -15.52 -1.02 2.37
N ASN A 211 -15.84 -1.02 3.66
CA ASN A 211 -16.68 -2.06 4.26
C ASN A 211 -17.75 -1.43 5.14
N PRO A 212 -18.98 -1.27 4.65
CA PRO A 212 -20.07 -0.65 5.39
C PRO A 212 -20.52 -1.45 6.62
N LYS A 213 -20.14 -2.74 6.74
CA LYS A 213 -20.42 -3.57 7.92
C LYS A 213 -19.51 -3.22 9.11
N ASP A 214 -18.37 -2.56 8.85
CA ASP A 214 -17.44 -2.18 9.90
C ASP A 214 -17.91 -0.90 10.60
N THR A 215 -18.42 -1.03 11.81
CA THR A 215 -18.89 0.09 12.64
C THR A 215 -17.75 0.90 13.26
N LYS A 216 -16.50 0.41 13.18
CA LYS A 216 -15.27 1.04 13.72
C LYS A 216 -15.24 1.17 15.25
N ASN A 217 -16.28 0.70 15.91
CA ASN A 217 -16.44 0.73 17.37
C ASN A 217 -16.25 -0.67 17.98
N HIS A 218 -15.03 -1.17 17.92
CA HIS A 218 -14.69 -2.51 18.38
C HIS A 218 -13.80 -2.49 19.64
N PRO A 219 -13.92 -3.48 20.55
CA PRO A 219 -13.22 -3.49 21.85
C PRO A 219 -11.70 -3.37 21.78
N LYS A 220 -11.10 -3.88 20.71
CA LYS A 220 -9.64 -3.78 20.45
C LYS A 220 -9.36 -3.03 19.15
N GLY A 221 -10.23 -2.09 18.76
CA GLY A 221 -10.12 -1.36 17.51
C GLY A 221 -10.11 -2.31 16.32
N VAL A 222 -9.40 -1.94 15.27
CA VAL A 222 -9.28 -2.70 14.02
C VAL A 222 -8.81 -4.14 14.22
N TRP A 223 -8.02 -4.39 15.26
CA TRP A 223 -7.48 -5.73 15.55
C TRP A 223 -8.52 -6.70 16.13
N THR A 224 -9.74 -6.25 16.40
CA THR A 224 -10.88 -7.11 16.70
C THR A 224 -11.34 -7.90 15.48
N LEU A 225 -11.22 -7.31 14.30
CA LEU A 225 -11.62 -7.87 13.02
C LEU A 225 -10.57 -8.84 12.43
N PRO A 226 -10.94 -9.64 11.42
CA PRO A 226 -9.99 -10.40 10.62
C PRO A 226 -8.89 -9.50 10.01
N PRO A 227 -7.70 -10.05 9.83
CA PRO A 227 -7.28 -11.42 10.15
C PRO A 227 -6.82 -11.59 11.60
N THR A 228 -6.74 -10.51 12.37
CA THR A 228 -6.12 -10.54 13.71
C THR A 228 -6.99 -11.26 14.73
N LEU A 229 -8.31 -11.01 14.73
CA LEU A 229 -9.28 -11.60 15.67
C LEU A 229 -8.76 -11.62 17.12
N ARG A 230 -8.30 -10.44 17.60
CA ARG A 230 -7.57 -10.31 18.89
C ARG A 230 -8.37 -10.79 20.11
N LEU A 231 -9.70 -10.90 20.00
CA LEU A 231 -10.57 -11.44 21.04
C LEU A 231 -10.66 -12.97 21.00
N LYS A 232 -9.94 -13.63 20.08
CA LYS A 232 -9.92 -15.08 19.87
C LYS A 232 -11.34 -15.60 19.64
N GLU A 233 -11.82 -16.54 20.46
CA GLU A 233 -13.14 -17.16 20.29
C GLU A 233 -14.32 -16.28 20.74
N LYS A 234 -14.04 -15.18 21.49
CA LYS A 234 -15.12 -14.29 21.95
C LYS A 234 -15.75 -13.54 20.77
N ASP A 235 -17.03 -13.81 20.52
CA ASP A 235 -17.84 -13.22 19.44
C ASP A 235 -17.18 -13.40 18.03
N LYS A 236 -16.41 -14.47 17.82
CA LYS A 236 -15.60 -14.69 16.61
C LYS A 236 -16.46 -14.69 15.35
N GLU A 237 -17.56 -15.41 15.36
CA GLU A 237 -18.47 -15.49 14.21
C GLU A 237 -19.00 -14.11 13.79
N LYS A 238 -19.38 -13.28 14.77
CA LYS A 238 -19.79 -11.89 14.54
C LYS A 238 -18.71 -11.09 13.81
N TYR A 239 -17.45 -11.17 14.26
CA TYR A 239 -16.35 -10.41 13.66
C TYR A 239 -15.91 -10.98 12.32
N VAL A 240 -16.00 -12.28 12.13
CA VAL A 240 -15.78 -12.93 10.82
C VAL A 240 -16.87 -12.50 9.82
N ALA A 241 -18.13 -12.40 10.24
CA ALA A 241 -19.23 -11.95 9.38
C ALA A 241 -19.11 -10.49 8.95
N ILE A 242 -18.43 -9.63 9.74
CA ILE A 242 -18.08 -8.27 9.34
C ILE A 242 -17.00 -8.29 8.26
N GLY A 243 -16.02 -9.17 8.37
CA GLY A 243 -14.86 -9.24 7.48
C GLY A 243 -13.72 -8.30 7.89
N GLU A 244 -12.83 -7.96 6.95
CA GLU A 244 -11.78 -6.97 7.20
C GLU A 244 -12.37 -5.56 7.33
N SER A 245 -11.62 -4.66 7.98
CA SER A 245 -12.05 -3.29 8.29
C SER A 245 -12.43 -2.47 7.06
N ASP A 246 -13.23 -1.44 7.30
CA ASP A 246 -13.45 -0.35 6.36
C ASP A 246 -12.17 0.45 6.10
N ARG A 247 -11.89 0.77 4.83
CA ARG A 247 -10.66 1.45 4.44
C ARG A 247 -10.90 2.54 3.40
N MET A 248 -10.31 3.71 3.64
CA MET A 248 -10.15 4.73 2.62
C MET A 248 -9.09 4.31 1.62
N THR A 249 -9.23 4.74 0.38
CA THR A 249 -8.23 4.59 -0.70
C THR A 249 -8.02 5.96 -1.32
N LEU A 250 -6.83 6.53 -1.16
CA LEU A 250 -6.52 7.92 -1.51
C LEU A 250 -5.36 7.95 -2.50
N LEU A 251 -5.56 8.66 -3.61
CA LEU A 251 -4.55 8.92 -4.64
C LEU A 251 -4.07 10.37 -4.53
N PHE A 252 -2.80 10.53 -4.20
CA PHE A 252 -2.12 11.82 -4.23
C PHE A 252 -1.07 11.84 -5.33
N LYS A 253 -0.69 13.06 -5.74
CA LYS A 253 0.47 13.28 -6.62
C LYS A 253 1.40 14.35 -6.04
N LYS A 254 2.70 14.19 -6.27
CA LYS A 254 3.66 15.27 -6.13
C LYS A 254 3.40 16.26 -7.26
N PRO A 255 3.19 17.55 -6.99
CA PRO A 255 2.96 18.55 -8.04
C PRO A 255 4.05 18.53 -9.12
N LYS A 256 3.67 18.78 -10.37
CA LYS A 256 4.62 19.10 -11.43
C LYS A 256 5.15 20.51 -11.17
N ARG A 257 6.44 20.70 -11.31
CA ARG A 257 7.04 22.04 -11.28
C ARG A 257 6.63 22.82 -12.51
#